data_217c0e8ec6879bbd622cfcdab668eeea
#
_entry.id   217c0e8ec6879bbd622cfcdab668eeea
#
_cell.length_a   1.000
_cell.length_b   1.000
_cell.length_c   1.000
_cell.angle_alpha   90.00
_cell.angle_beta   90.00
_cell.angle_gamma   90.00
#
_symmetry.space_group_name_H-M   'P 1'
#
loop_
_entity.id
_entity.type
_entity.pdbx_description
1 polymer ?
#
loop_
_entity_poly.entity_id
_entity_poly.type
_entity_poly.pdbx_seq_one_letter_code
_entity_poly.pdbx_strand_id
1 'polypeptide(L)'
;MVLSVSDRTFEQEVLASPIPVLVSFGAPWCGLCHLIQPLLLQFYSHCHSQIKLVKVNADENFKLSNTYRLTNLPTLLLIENGKVRDRLEDFHSPRELQVILEEIKTSYLDSANNVEKIDYWQHQRSA
;
A
#
# COMPACT_ATOMS: atom_id res chain seq x y z
N MET A 1 -5.79 -13.11 0.77
CA MET A 1 -4.80 -13.61 -0.17
C MET A 1 -4.11 -12.47 -0.88
N VAL A 2 -2.80 -12.56 -1.06
CA VAL A 2 -2.03 -11.52 -1.72
C VAL A 2 -1.81 -11.90 -3.18
N LEU A 3 -2.20 -10.99 -4.08
CA LEU A 3 -2.06 -11.22 -5.50
C LEU A 3 -0.66 -10.80 -5.97
N SER A 4 -0.02 -11.66 -6.76
CA SER A 4 1.24 -11.30 -7.39
C SER A 4 0.95 -10.59 -8.71
N VAL A 5 1.62 -9.47 -8.91
CA VAL A 5 1.38 -8.61 -10.08
C VAL A 5 2.69 -8.41 -10.82
N SER A 6 2.60 -8.28 -12.13
CA SER A 6 3.78 -8.14 -12.99
C SER A 6 3.65 -6.90 -13.88
N ASP A 7 4.70 -6.64 -14.67
CA ASP A 7 4.66 -5.57 -15.67
C ASP A 7 3.43 -5.68 -16.57
N ARG A 8 2.98 -6.90 -16.80
CA ARG A 8 1.88 -7.17 -17.74
C ARG A 8 0.50 -6.96 -17.11
N THR A 9 0.39 -7.12 -15.81
CA THR A 9 -0.92 -7.07 -15.14
C THR A 9 -1.09 -5.85 -14.26
N PHE A 10 -0.03 -5.05 -14.08
CA PHE A 10 -0.05 -3.94 -13.14
C PHE A 10 -1.13 -2.90 -13.47
N GLU A 11 -1.25 -2.56 -14.73
CA GLU A 11 -2.23 -1.54 -15.11
C GLU A 11 -3.63 -1.96 -14.71
N GLN A 12 -3.98 -3.19 -15.02
CA GLN A 12 -5.33 -3.69 -14.74
C GLN A 12 -5.56 -3.90 -13.25
N GLU A 13 -4.58 -4.48 -12.56
CA GLU A 13 -4.77 -4.85 -11.16
C GLU A 13 -4.55 -3.69 -10.19
N VAL A 14 -3.75 -2.72 -10.57
CA VAL A 14 -3.39 -1.63 -9.67
C VAL A 14 -3.92 -0.29 -10.16
N LEU A 15 -3.53 0.11 -11.36
CA LEU A 15 -3.86 1.45 -11.83
C LEU A 15 -5.34 1.62 -12.12
N ALA A 16 -6.00 0.57 -12.56
CA ALA A 16 -7.43 0.60 -12.85
C ALA A 16 -8.29 0.16 -11.67
N SER A 17 -7.68 -0.09 -10.51
CA SER A 17 -8.42 -0.55 -9.35
C SER A 17 -9.37 0.52 -8.82
N PRO A 18 -10.62 0.15 -8.51
CA PRO A 18 -11.57 1.11 -7.93
C PRO A 18 -11.29 1.42 -6.46
N ILE A 19 -10.42 0.65 -5.82
CA ILE A 19 -10.06 0.90 -4.42
C ILE A 19 -8.55 1.10 -4.33
N PRO A 20 -8.06 1.73 -3.27
CA PRO A 20 -6.62 1.91 -3.10
C PRO A 20 -5.89 0.58 -3.05
N VAL A 21 -4.67 0.57 -3.55
CA VAL A 21 -3.85 -0.64 -3.61
C VAL A 21 -2.52 -0.37 -2.92
N LEU A 22 -2.19 -1.23 -1.98
CA LEU A 22 -0.86 -1.20 -1.37
C LEU A 22 0.01 -2.19 -2.15
N VAL A 23 1.02 -1.67 -2.83
CA VAL A 23 1.91 -2.46 -3.67
C VAL A 23 3.21 -2.69 -2.92
N SER A 24 3.56 -3.95 -2.69
CA SER A 24 4.79 -4.30 -2.01
C SER A 24 5.80 -4.80 -3.03
N PHE A 25 6.86 -4.02 -3.26
CA PHE A 25 7.96 -4.42 -4.12
C PHE A 25 9.01 -5.12 -3.27
N GLY A 26 9.37 -6.31 -3.67
CA GLY A 26 10.35 -7.10 -2.95
C GLY A 26 11.10 -8.03 -3.87
N ALA A 27 11.88 -8.92 -3.28
CA ALA A 27 12.65 -9.93 -4.02
C ALA A 27 12.91 -11.12 -3.11
N PRO A 28 13.13 -12.30 -3.69
CA PRO A 28 13.36 -13.50 -2.87
C PRO A 28 14.58 -13.40 -1.96
N TRP A 29 15.60 -12.63 -2.36
CA TRP A 29 16.81 -12.49 -1.57
C TRP A 29 16.71 -11.44 -0.48
N CYS A 30 15.63 -10.70 -0.43
CA CYS A 30 15.48 -9.59 0.51
C CYS A 30 14.93 -10.10 1.85
N GLY A 31 15.81 -10.13 2.85
CA GLY A 31 15.42 -10.62 4.18
C GLY A 31 14.33 -9.79 4.82
N LEU A 32 14.44 -8.47 4.73
CA LEU A 32 13.44 -7.60 5.33
C LEU A 32 12.09 -7.75 4.65
N CYS A 33 12.08 -8.01 3.33
CA CYS A 33 10.84 -8.26 2.62
C CYS A 33 10.08 -9.44 3.23
N HIS A 34 10.81 -10.49 3.59
CA HIS A 34 10.19 -11.65 4.21
C HIS A 34 9.70 -11.33 5.63
N LEU A 35 10.47 -10.53 6.35
CA LEU A 35 10.11 -10.19 7.73
C LEU A 35 8.86 -9.34 7.82
N ILE A 36 8.60 -8.51 6.83
CA ILE A 36 7.42 -7.64 6.87
C ILE A 36 6.16 -8.30 6.34
N GLN A 37 6.29 -9.48 5.73
CA GLN A 37 5.15 -10.15 5.12
C GLN A 37 3.98 -10.37 6.11
N PRO A 38 4.22 -10.93 7.30
CA PRO A 38 3.11 -11.11 8.25
C PRO A 38 2.45 -9.79 8.63
N LEU A 39 3.24 -8.73 8.71
CA LEU A 39 2.75 -7.42 9.07
C LEU A 39 1.82 -6.87 7.98
N LEU A 40 2.20 -7.08 6.72
CA LEU A 40 1.36 -6.65 5.60
C LEU A 40 0.04 -7.41 5.57
N LEU A 41 0.09 -8.71 5.86
CA LEU A 41 -1.11 -9.51 5.88
C LEU A 41 -2.04 -9.07 7.01
N GLN A 42 -1.47 -8.72 8.15
CA GLN A 42 -2.25 -8.23 9.28
C GLN A 42 -2.89 -6.89 8.94
N PHE A 43 -2.13 -6.01 8.32
CA PHE A 43 -2.64 -4.72 7.89
C PHE A 43 -3.80 -4.90 6.92
N TYR A 44 -3.61 -5.77 5.92
CA TYR A 44 -4.64 -6.06 4.93
C TYR A 44 -5.90 -6.61 5.60
N SER A 45 -5.71 -7.51 6.57
CA SER A 45 -6.83 -8.11 7.29
C SER A 45 -7.65 -7.06 8.03
N HIS A 46 -6.98 -6.05 8.60
CA HIS A 46 -7.67 -5.00 9.32
C HIS A 46 -8.35 -3.99 8.42
N CYS A 47 -7.89 -3.87 7.19
CA CYS A 47 -8.50 -2.93 6.24
C CYS A 47 -9.61 -3.59 5.42
N HIS A 48 -9.70 -4.91 5.51
CA HIS A 48 -10.72 -5.68 4.81
C HIS A 48 -10.78 -5.31 3.32
N SER A 49 -11.97 -5.01 2.83
CA SER A 49 -12.16 -4.73 1.41
C SER A 49 -11.86 -3.28 1.04
N GLN A 50 -11.36 -2.49 1.96
CA GLN A 50 -11.09 -1.07 1.67
C GLN A 50 -9.77 -0.85 0.98
N ILE A 51 -8.84 -1.76 1.11
CA ILE A 51 -7.52 -1.66 0.47
C ILE A 51 -7.17 -3.03 -0.10
N LYS A 52 -6.61 -3.01 -1.31
CA LYS A 52 -6.12 -4.22 -1.96
C LYS A 52 -4.62 -4.34 -1.69
N LEU A 53 -4.13 -5.54 -1.49
CA LEU A 53 -2.71 -5.77 -1.28
C LEU A 53 -2.16 -6.62 -2.42
N VAL A 54 -1.14 -6.12 -3.09
CA VAL A 54 -0.47 -6.88 -4.15
C VAL A 54 1.03 -6.87 -3.92
N LYS A 55 1.72 -7.84 -4.48
CA LYS A 55 3.17 -7.88 -4.39
C LYS A 55 3.77 -7.98 -5.79
N VAL A 56 4.95 -7.40 -5.95
CA VAL A 56 5.69 -7.39 -7.20
C VAL A 56 7.11 -7.85 -6.92
N ASN A 57 7.59 -8.81 -7.69
CA ASN A 57 8.99 -9.21 -7.63
C ASN A 57 9.77 -8.21 -8.50
N ALA A 58 10.55 -7.36 -7.84
CA ALA A 58 11.28 -6.31 -8.54
C ALA A 58 12.32 -6.85 -9.51
N ASP A 59 12.89 -8.01 -9.20
CA ASP A 59 13.91 -8.62 -10.06
C ASP A 59 13.36 -9.07 -11.41
N GLU A 60 12.07 -9.36 -11.46
CA GLU A 60 11.44 -9.88 -12.67
C GLU A 60 10.63 -8.84 -13.40
N ASN A 61 10.56 -7.63 -12.87
CA ASN A 61 9.68 -6.60 -13.41
C ASN A 61 10.42 -5.27 -13.54
N PHE A 62 11.36 -5.23 -14.48
CA PHE A 62 12.19 -4.06 -14.68
C PHE A 62 11.44 -2.81 -15.07
N LYS A 63 10.38 -2.98 -15.84
CA LYS A 63 9.60 -1.82 -16.28
C LYS A 63 9.01 -1.10 -15.07
N LEU A 64 8.41 -1.86 -14.16
CA LEU A 64 7.84 -1.28 -12.95
C LEU A 64 8.92 -0.70 -12.05
N SER A 65 10.04 -1.42 -11.92
CA SER A 65 11.14 -0.93 -11.08
C SER A 65 11.67 0.40 -11.59
N ASN A 66 11.78 0.56 -12.90
CA ASN A 66 12.22 1.82 -13.49
C ASN A 66 11.15 2.90 -13.39
N THR A 67 9.89 2.54 -13.66
CA THR A 67 8.80 3.50 -13.61
C THR A 67 8.72 4.17 -12.25
N TYR A 68 8.86 3.38 -11.19
CA TYR A 68 8.75 3.91 -9.84
C TYR A 68 10.09 4.19 -9.19
N ARG A 69 11.18 4.10 -9.96
CA ARG A 69 12.53 4.46 -9.51
C ARG A 69 12.88 3.79 -8.19
N LEU A 70 12.78 2.47 -8.18
CA LEU A 70 13.11 1.71 -6.98
C LEU A 70 14.60 1.75 -6.74
N THR A 71 15.01 2.13 -5.54
CA THR A 71 16.42 2.15 -5.16
C THR A 71 16.73 1.11 -4.10
N ASN A 72 15.79 0.84 -3.23
CA ASN A 72 15.95 -0.12 -2.16
C ASN A 72 14.74 -1.02 -2.06
N LEU A 73 14.93 -2.19 -1.50
CA LEU A 73 13.84 -3.11 -1.20
C LEU A 73 13.82 -3.38 0.30
N PRO A 74 12.66 -3.49 0.90
CA PRO A 74 11.35 -3.35 0.28
C PRO A 74 10.95 -1.88 0.07
N THR A 75 10.12 -1.65 -0.92
CA THR A 75 9.48 -0.36 -1.12
C THR A 75 7.99 -0.62 -1.28
N LEU A 76 7.18 0.12 -0.58
CA LEU A 76 5.73 -0.01 -0.70
C LEU A 76 5.16 1.28 -1.25
N LEU A 77 4.20 1.14 -2.16
CA LEU A 77 3.50 2.28 -2.72
C LEU A 77 2.02 2.12 -2.44
N LEU A 78 1.42 3.15 -1.89
CA LEU A 78 -0.03 3.19 -1.75
C LEU A 78 -0.55 3.98 -2.94
N ILE A 79 -1.25 3.29 -3.83
CA ILE A 79 -1.72 3.88 -5.08
C ILE A 79 -3.24 4.00 -5.03
N GLU A 80 -3.73 5.18 -5.30
CA GLU A 80 -5.15 5.45 -5.29
C GLU A 80 -5.53 6.17 -6.57
N ASN A 81 -6.51 5.62 -7.30
CA ASN A 81 -6.93 6.18 -8.58
C ASN A 81 -5.76 6.33 -9.55
N GLY A 82 -4.88 5.34 -9.55
CA GLY A 82 -3.74 5.31 -10.46
C GLY A 82 -2.57 6.20 -10.06
N LYS A 83 -2.66 6.90 -8.94
CA LYS A 83 -1.61 7.83 -8.51
C LYS A 83 -1.01 7.39 -7.20
N VAL A 84 0.31 7.59 -7.06
CA VAL A 84 1.00 7.27 -5.81
C VAL A 84 0.58 8.28 -4.76
N ARG A 85 -0.06 7.78 -3.72
CA ARG A 85 -0.46 8.61 -2.59
C ARG A 85 0.61 8.63 -1.51
N ASP A 86 1.18 7.47 -1.20
CA ASP A 86 2.24 7.35 -0.21
C ASP A 86 3.31 6.41 -0.71
N ARG A 87 4.55 6.74 -0.40
CA ARG A 87 5.70 5.91 -0.72
C ARG A 87 6.41 5.60 0.59
N LEU A 88 6.47 4.30 0.91
CA LEU A 88 7.08 3.83 2.15
C LEU A 88 8.39 3.14 1.83
N GLU A 89 9.47 3.79 2.18
CA GLU A 89 10.81 3.25 1.96
C GLU A 89 11.70 3.72 3.09
N ASP A 90 12.92 3.22 3.09
CA ASP A 90 13.93 3.61 4.10
C ASP A 90 13.57 3.22 5.51
N PHE A 91 12.67 2.26 5.68
CA PHE A 91 12.46 1.66 7.00
C PHE A 91 13.39 0.47 7.11
N HIS A 92 13.89 0.22 8.30
CA HIS A 92 14.93 -0.77 8.52
C HIS A 92 14.47 -1.96 9.35
N SER A 93 13.24 -1.93 9.83
CA SER A 93 12.71 -3.01 10.66
C SER A 93 11.20 -3.10 10.47
N PRO A 94 10.63 -4.27 10.79
CA PRO A 94 9.17 -4.40 10.77
C PRO A 94 8.49 -3.41 11.69
N ARG A 95 9.12 -3.07 12.80
CA ARG A 95 8.54 -2.13 13.75
C ARG A 95 8.39 -0.74 13.15
N GLU A 96 9.40 -0.28 12.43
CA GLU A 96 9.31 1.03 11.78
C GLU A 96 8.17 1.06 10.78
N LEU A 97 8.04 -0.02 10.01
CA LEU A 97 6.95 -0.11 9.05
C LEU A 97 5.61 -0.16 9.75
N GLN A 98 5.54 -0.87 10.87
CA GLN A 98 4.29 -0.99 11.61
C GLN A 98 3.75 0.37 12.02
N VAL A 99 4.62 1.26 12.47
CA VAL A 99 4.22 2.61 12.86
C VAL A 99 3.62 3.34 11.67
N ILE A 100 4.26 3.24 10.51
CA ILE A 100 3.78 3.92 9.31
C ILE A 100 2.43 3.35 8.88
N LEU A 101 2.29 2.04 8.91
CA LEU A 101 1.04 1.39 8.52
C LEU A 101 -0.10 1.72 9.47
N GLU A 102 0.20 1.89 10.76
CA GLU A 102 -0.84 2.27 11.70
C GLU A 102 -1.34 3.69 11.41
N GLU A 103 -0.45 4.58 11.03
CA GLU A 103 -0.84 5.93 10.65
C GLU A 103 -1.72 5.92 9.41
N ILE A 104 -1.36 5.12 8.43
CA ILE A 104 -2.13 5.00 7.21
C ILE A 104 -3.50 4.40 7.50
N LYS A 105 -3.55 3.35 8.31
CA LYS A 105 -4.79 2.69 8.67
C LYS A 105 -5.72 3.68 9.36
N THR A 106 -5.20 4.42 10.30
CA THR A 106 -5.99 5.41 11.02
C THR A 106 -6.54 6.46 10.07
N SER A 107 -5.70 6.94 9.18
CA SER A 107 -6.10 7.93 8.19
C SER A 107 -7.24 7.43 7.32
N TYR A 108 -7.14 6.19 6.83
CA TYR A 108 -8.18 5.63 5.97
C TYR A 108 -9.45 5.32 6.72
N LEU A 109 -9.34 4.71 7.88
CA LEU A 109 -10.52 4.35 8.66
C LEU A 109 -11.22 5.59 9.17
N ASP A 110 -10.45 6.58 9.58
CA ASP A 110 -11.05 7.84 10.03
C ASP A 110 -11.73 8.55 8.87
N SER A 111 -11.12 8.55 7.70
CA SER A 111 -11.72 9.14 6.53
C SER A 111 -13.02 8.44 6.17
N ALA A 112 -13.00 7.11 6.19
CA ALA A 112 -14.19 6.32 5.88
C ALA A 112 -15.29 6.58 6.89
N ASN A 113 -14.92 6.67 8.16
CA ASN A 113 -15.88 6.97 9.21
C ASN A 113 -16.38 8.40 9.10
N ASN A 114 -15.48 9.30 8.75
CA ASN A 114 -15.83 10.70 8.66
C ASN A 114 -16.70 11.05 7.47
N VAL A 115 -16.73 10.21 6.46
CA VAL A 115 -17.61 10.45 5.33
C VAL A 115 -19.06 10.53 5.81
N GLU A 116 -19.47 9.61 6.67
CA GLU A 116 -20.81 9.67 7.22
C GLU A 116 -20.97 10.83 8.17
N LYS A 117 -19.94 11.09 8.95
CA LYS A 117 -19.99 12.17 9.91
C LYS A 117 -19.95 13.53 9.23
N ILE A 118 -19.24 13.61 8.13
CA ILE A 118 -19.12 14.87 7.41
C ILE A 118 -20.45 15.32 6.89
N ASP A 119 -21.28 14.41 6.45
CA ASP A 119 -22.61 14.79 6.00
C ASP A 119 -23.35 15.53 7.06
N TYR A 120 -22.92 15.45 8.29
CA TYR A 120 -23.56 15.97 9.42
C TYR A 120 -22.67 16.87 10.29
N TRP A 121 -21.37 16.67 10.23
CA TRP A 121 -20.44 17.44 11.03
C TRP A 121 -19.84 18.60 10.29
N GLN A 122 -19.57 18.44 9.02
CA GLN A 122 -18.79 19.45 8.32
C GLN A 122 -19.52 20.78 8.32
N HIS A 123 -20.80 20.77 8.46
CA HIS A 123 -21.56 22.00 8.54
C HIS A 123 -21.31 22.73 9.82
N GLN A 124 -20.73 22.05 10.78
CA GLN A 124 -20.49 22.64 12.08
C GLN A 124 -19.06 23.02 12.28
N ARG A 125 -18.17 22.32 11.65
CA ARG A 125 -16.79 22.59 11.91
C ARG A 125 -15.97 22.81 10.69
N SER A 126 -16.52 22.76 9.57
CA SER A 126 -15.84 23.05 8.33
C SER A 126 -14.44 22.44 8.22
N ALA A 127 -14.14 21.42 8.89
CA ALA A 127 -12.82 20.83 8.76
C ALA A 127 -12.91 19.37 8.98
#